data_e6ce699d5755d4d4d4db2d94d301bde0
#
_entry.id   e6ce699d5755d4d4d4db2d94d301bde0
#
_cell.length_a   1.000
_cell.length_b   1.000
_cell.length_c   1.000
_cell.angle_alpha   90.00
_cell.angle_beta   90.00
_cell.angle_gamma   90.00
#
_symmetry.space_group_name_H-M   'P 1'
#
loop_
_entity.id
_entity.type
_entity.pdbx_description
1 polymer ?
#
loop_
_entity_poly.entity_id
_entity_poly.type
_entity_poly.pdbx_seq_one_letter_code
_entity_poly.pdbx_strand_id
1 'polypeptide(L)'
;MKENTATLLISSGNGPGECRQAVAHILDRLQDDAEHRDVEVDVSERVASNGPASAIVILSGEKAKFLAQEWTGVILWRCQSSLRPRHRRKNWFAQVFELEQEPGEVAIDPGDVEMTAIRAGGPGGQHQNKTSSAIRARWTSPEGRSYAVVVRDQRSQHQNRKIALERLKALAFSDAEEAASTQRGEARHLHHQLERGNPSRTFSGPTFQPA
;
A
#
# COMPACT_ATOMS: atom_id res chain seq x y z
N MET A 1 -11.31 13.70 -6.78
CA MET A 1 -10.69 14.24 -5.55
C MET A 1 -9.68 13.20 -5.12
N LYS A 2 -8.37 13.52 -5.06
CA LYS A 2 -7.38 12.58 -4.51
C LYS A 2 -7.73 12.42 -3.03
N GLU A 3 -8.18 11.24 -2.66
CA GLU A 3 -8.40 10.90 -1.26
C GLU A 3 -7.09 11.11 -0.51
N ASN A 4 -7.14 11.91 0.54
CA ASN A 4 -6.02 12.16 1.43
C ASN A 4 -5.83 10.89 2.28
N THR A 5 -5.11 9.92 1.74
CA THR A 5 -4.81 8.67 2.43
C THR A 5 -3.33 8.60 2.81
N ALA A 6 -3.03 7.90 3.88
CA ALA A 6 -1.67 7.56 4.30
C ALA A 6 -1.63 6.12 4.78
N THR A 7 -0.57 5.39 4.44
CA THR A 7 -0.39 4.00 4.86
C THR A 7 0.76 3.90 5.85
N LEU A 8 0.51 3.28 7.00
CA LEU A 8 1.50 3.08 8.05
C LEU A 8 1.79 1.60 8.26
N LEU A 9 3.05 1.27 8.50
CA LEU A 9 3.48 0.00 9.08
C LEU A 9 3.86 0.23 10.53
N ILE A 10 3.16 -0.40 11.47
CA ILE A 10 3.53 -0.42 12.89
C ILE A 10 4.22 -1.74 13.16
N SER A 11 5.41 -1.73 13.76
CA SER A 11 6.25 -2.90 13.90
C SER A 11 6.91 -3.00 15.27
N SER A 12 6.94 -4.22 15.84
CA SER A 12 7.75 -4.58 17.01
C SER A 12 9.16 -5.03 16.63
N GLY A 13 9.46 -5.17 15.33
CA GLY A 13 10.65 -5.86 14.84
C GLY A 13 10.77 -7.26 15.44
N ASN A 14 12.01 -7.69 15.66
CA ASN A 14 12.31 -8.93 16.36
C ASN A 14 12.24 -8.78 17.90
N GLY A 15 11.39 -7.86 18.39
CA GLY A 15 11.22 -7.62 19.82
C GLY A 15 10.46 -8.74 20.54
N PRO A 16 10.59 -8.81 21.88
CA PRO A 16 9.84 -9.76 22.70
C PRO A 16 8.34 -9.42 22.75
N GLY A 17 7.56 -10.25 23.46
CA GLY A 17 6.11 -10.09 23.58
C GLY A 17 5.64 -8.72 24.04
N GLU A 18 6.41 -8.06 24.90
CA GLU A 18 6.13 -6.70 25.37
C GLU A 18 6.19 -5.64 24.25
N CYS A 19 7.08 -5.82 23.26
CA CYS A 19 7.09 -4.97 22.09
C CYS A 19 5.85 -5.18 21.21
N ARG A 20 5.30 -6.40 21.16
CA ARG A 20 4.01 -6.68 20.50
C ARG A 20 2.83 -6.05 21.25
N GLN A 21 2.86 -6.10 22.59
CA GLN A 21 1.88 -5.35 23.40
C GLN A 21 1.96 -3.85 23.12
N ALA A 22 3.16 -3.29 22.93
CA ALA A 22 3.32 -1.90 22.54
C ALA A 22 2.67 -1.62 21.16
N VAL A 23 2.79 -2.53 20.19
CA VAL A 23 2.09 -2.39 18.90
C VAL A 23 0.57 -2.35 19.09
N ALA A 24 0.00 -3.24 19.91
CA ALA A 24 -1.44 -3.23 20.21
C ALA A 24 -1.87 -1.89 20.85
N HIS A 25 -1.14 -1.41 21.85
CA HIS A 25 -1.44 -0.11 22.49
C HIS A 25 -1.29 1.08 21.52
N ILE A 26 -0.35 1.01 20.57
CA ILE A 26 -0.22 2.04 19.52
C ILE A 26 -1.46 2.03 18.63
N LEU A 27 -1.94 0.83 18.23
CA LEU A 27 -3.15 0.70 17.40
C LEU A 27 -4.38 1.30 18.10
N ASP A 28 -4.61 0.91 19.36
CA ASP A 28 -5.73 1.43 20.15
C ASP A 28 -5.67 2.96 20.23
N ARG A 29 -4.50 3.51 20.57
CA ARG A 29 -4.32 4.95 20.71
C ARG A 29 -4.41 5.72 19.40
N LEU A 30 -3.89 5.14 18.31
CA LEU A 30 -4.00 5.72 16.97
C LEU A 30 -5.47 5.79 16.52
N GLN A 31 -6.27 4.77 16.83
CA GLN A 31 -7.70 4.76 16.56
C GLN A 31 -8.42 5.86 17.33
N ASP A 32 -8.12 6.02 18.62
CA ASP A 32 -8.67 7.12 19.44
C ASP A 32 -8.30 8.50 18.86
N ASP A 33 -7.02 8.70 18.52
CA ASP A 33 -6.53 9.96 17.94
C ASP A 33 -7.16 10.24 16.56
N ALA A 34 -7.47 9.21 15.78
CA ALA A 34 -8.12 9.30 14.48
C ALA A 34 -9.61 9.66 14.59
N GLU A 35 -10.33 9.02 15.53
CA GLU A 35 -11.74 9.32 15.81
C GLU A 35 -11.92 10.79 16.19
N HIS A 36 -11.05 11.33 17.05
CA HIS A 36 -11.08 12.75 17.44
C HIS A 36 -10.80 13.74 16.29
N ARG A 37 -10.34 13.27 15.15
CA ARG A 37 -9.95 14.09 13.99
C ARG A 37 -10.77 13.82 12.74
N ASP A 38 -11.80 12.99 12.82
CA ASP A 38 -12.62 12.53 11.67
C ASP A 38 -11.76 11.87 10.59
N VAL A 39 -10.81 11.00 11.00
CA VAL A 39 -9.98 10.17 10.12
C VAL A 39 -10.48 8.73 10.20
N GLU A 40 -10.79 8.14 9.05
CA GLU A 40 -11.15 6.73 8.96
C GLU A 40 -9.88 5.86 9.06
N VAL A 41 -9.99 4.75 9.76
CA VAL A 41 -8.88 3.81 10.02
C VAL A 41 -9.27 2.42 9.57
N ASP A 42 -8.50 1.84 8.65
CA ASP A 42 -8.57 0.43 8.31
C ASP A 42 -7.29 -0.27 8.77
N VAL A 43 -7.43 -1.36 9.52
CA VAL A 43 -6.30 -2.08 10.13
C VAL A 43 -6.23 -3.50 9.61
N SER A 44 -5.08 -3.85 9.05
CA SER A 44 -4.73 -5.21 8.66
C SER A 44 -3.63 -5.75 9.57
N GLU A 45 -3.97 -6.71 10.46
CA GLU A 45 -3.05 -7.31 11.40
C GLU A 45 -3.19 -8.83 11.48
N ARG A 46 -2.12 -9.48 11.95
CA ARG A 46 -2.18 -10.90 12.29
C ARG A 46 -2.39 -11.04 13.79
N VAL A 47 -3.58 -11.49 14.18
CA VAL A 47 -3.91 -11.71 15.60
C VAL A 47 -2.95 -12.72 16.25
N ALA A 48 -2.39 -12.34 17.40
CA ALA A 48 -1.50 -13.17 18.18
C ALA A 48 -1.70 -12.94 19.71
N SER A 49 -1.36 -13.91 20.53
CA SER A 49 -1.64 -13.94 21.98
C SER A 49 -1.10 -12.75 22.78
N ASN A 50 -0.04 -12.09 22.30
CA ASN A 50 0.60 -10.95 23.00
C ASN A 50 0.55 -9.67 22.14
N GLY A 51 -0.45 -9.55 21.26
CA GLY A 51 -0.53 -8.50 20.26
C GLY A 51 0.19 -8.84 18.96
N PRO A 52 -0.06 -8.09 17.87
CA PRO A 52 0.54 -8.32 16.57
C PRO A 52 2.03 -7.97 16.56
N ALA A 53 2.82 -8.72 15.80
CA ALA A 53 4.23 -8.38 15.57
C ALA A 53 4.36 -7.14 14.68
N SER A 54 3.41 -6.99 13.75
CA SER A 54 3.25 -5.82 12.89
C SER A 54 1.79 -5.68 12.46
N ALA A 55 1.41 -4.45 12.10
CA ALA A 55 0.12 -4.13 11.51
C ALA A 55 0.31 -3.10 10.40
N ILE A 56 -0.51 -3.20 9.36
CA ILE A 56 -0.64 -2.16 8.34
C ILE A 56 -1.92 -1.39 8.65
N VAL A 57 -1.81 -0.08 8.66
CA VAL A 57 -2.91 0.85 8.94
C VAL A 57 -3.06 1.80 7.77
N ILE A 58 -4.26 1.86 7.21
CA ILE A 58 -4.63 2.85 6.20
C ILE A 58 -5.47 3.93 6.88
N LEU A 59 -5.01 5.16 6.78
CA LEU A 59 -5.69 6.34 7.27
C LEU A 59 -6.32 7.07 6.09
N SER A 60 -7.61 7.43 6.18
CA SER A 60 -8.33 8.12 5.11
C SER A 60 -9.06 9.34 5.67
N GLY A 61 -8.92 10.49 4.99
CA GLY A 61 -9.56 11.74 5.39
C GLY A 61 -8.63 12.95 5.27
N GLU A 62 -9.19 14.15 5.46
CA GLU A 62 -8.46 15.40 5.25
C GLU A 62 -7.19 15.51 6.12
N LYS A 63 -7.25 14.99 7.35
CA LYS A 63 -6.15 15.04 8.33
C LYS A 63 -5.30 13.77 8.38
N ALA A 64 -5.54 12.80 7.49
CA ALA A 64 -4.87 11.49 7.51
C ALA A 64 -3.34 11.61 7.44
N LYS A 65 -2.81 12.40 6.51
CA LYS A 65 -1.36 12.61 6.37
C LYS A 65 -0.72 13.29 7.58
N PHE A 66 -1.43 14.26 8.17
CA PHE A 66 -0.95 14.94 9.36
C PHE A 66 -0.87 13.96 10.54
N LEU A 67 -1.90 13.15 10.74
CA LEU A 67 -1.92 12.11 11.78
C LEU A 67 -0.81 11.07 11.54
N ALA A 68 -0.60 10.64 10.30
CA ALA A 68 0.47 9.72 9.94
C ALA A 68 1.85 10.26 10.31
N GLN A 69 2.14 11.53 9.96
CA GLN A 69 3.41 12.18 10.29
C GLN A 69 3.64 12.28 11.81
N GLU A 70 2.60 12.59 12.59
CA GLU A 70 2.71 12.66 14.05
C GLU A 70 3.05 11.31 14.69
N TRP A 71 2.59 10.21 14.08
CA TRP A 71 2.83 8.87 14.61
C TRP A 71 4.09 8.22 14.05
N THR A 72 4.64 8.70 12.93
CA THR A 72 5.85 8.14 12.32
C THR A 72 7.06 8.31 13.22
N GLY A 73 7.85 7.25 13.36
CA GLY A 73 9.09 7.21 14.13
C GLY A 73 9.13 6.14 15.19
N VAL A 74 10.10 6.25 16.09
CA VAL A 74 10.34 5.28 17.17
C VAL A 74 9.45 5.59 18.37
N ILE A 75 8.68 4.62 18.81
CA ILE A 75 7.81 4.70 19.99
C ILE A 75 8.43 3.93 21.15
N LEU A 76 8.61 4.60 22.28
CA LEU A 76 9.07 3.99 23.52
C LEU A 76 7.90 3.81 24.48
N TRP A 77 7.64 2.57 24.89
CA TRP A 77 6.75 2.25 26.00
C TRP A 77 7.54 1.88 27.24
N ARG A 78 7.37 2.65 28.32
CA ARG A 78 7.98 2.39 29.65
C ARG A 78 6.99 1.73 30.56
N CYS A 79 7.11 0.41 30.76
CA CYS A 79 6.22 -0.33 31.63
C CYS A 79 6.94 -1.56 32.23
N GLN A 80 6.58 -1.92 33.47
CA GLN A 80 6.97 -3.22 34.02
C GLN A 80 6.29 -4.32 33.20
N SER A 81 7.06 -5.34 32.79
CA SER A 81 6.49 -6.44 32.00
C SER A 81 5.40 -7.18 32.76
N SER A 82 4.21 -7.27 32.18
CA SER A 82 3.15 -8.16 32.66
C SER A 82 3.41 -9.62 32.32
N LEU A 83 4.14 -9.87 31.23
CA LEU A 83 4.51 -11.24 30.79
C LEU A 83 5.64 -11.81 31.62
N ARG A 84 6.54 -10.96 32.11
CA ARG A 84 7.72 -11.32 32.87
C ARG A 84 7.92 -10.39 34.08
N PRO A 85 7.12 -10.49 35.15
CA PRO A 85 7.10 -9.51 36.26
C PRO A 85 8.46 -9.30 36.96
N ARG A 86 9.35 -10.29 36.93
CA ARG A 86 10.70 -10.19 37.51
C ARG A 86 11.76 -9.63 36.53
N HIS A 87 11.39 -9.34 35.30
CA HIS A 87 12.34 -8.84 34.31
C HIS A 87 12.72 -7.38 34.61
N ARG A 88 14.03 -7.08 34.59
CA ARG A 88 14.55 -5.75 34.94
C ARG A 88 14.28 -4.69 33.88
N ARG A 89 14.17 -5.09 32.61
CA ARG A 89 13.92 -4.17 31.48
C ARG A 89 12.50 -3.65 31.54
N LYS A 90 12.37 -2.32 31.36
CA LYS A 90 11.08 -1.61 31.35
C LYS A 90 10.84 -0.82 30.05
N ASN A 91 11.83 -0.75 29.16
CA ASN A 91 11.77 0.00 27.91
C ASN A 91 11.46 -0.96 26.75
N TRP A 92 10.31 -0.77 26.11
CA TRP A 92 9.85 -1.56 24.99
C TRP A 92 9.69 -0.67 23.77
N PHE A 93 10.31 -1.04 22.67
CA PHE A 93 10.33 -0.23 21.46
C PHE A 93 9.45 -0.86 20.39
N ALA A 94 8.68 -0.02 19.73
CA ALA A 94 8.02 -0.28 18.46
C ALA A 94 8.33 0.88 17.51
N GLN A 95 8.12 0.71 16.24
CA GLN A 95 8.36 1.77 15.25
C GLN A 95 7.20 1.83 14.27
N VAL A 96 6.85 3.06 13.90
CA VAL A 96 5.85 3.38 12.89
C VAL A 96 6.58 3.91 11.67
N PHE A 97 6.37 3.29 10.53
CA PHE A 97 6.91 3.71 9.24
C PHE A 97 5.75 4.16 8.36
N GLU A 98 5.94 5.25 7.65
CA GLU A 98 5.05 5.62 6.55
C GLU A 98 5.47 4.84 5.30
N LEU A 99 4.51 4.15 4.68
CA LEU A 99 4.71 3.41 3.44
C LEU A 99 4.23 4.26 2.26
N GLU A 100 4.90 4.12 1.12
CA GLU A 100 4.34 4.63 -0.12
C GLU A 100 2.99 3.96 -0.40
N GLN A 101 2.03 4.71 -0.93
CA GLN A 101 0.69 4.18 -1.18
C GLN A 101 0.76 3.06 -2.22
N GLU A 102 0.08 1.95 -1.95
CA GLU A 102 -0.16 0.95 -3.00
C GLU A 102 -0.91 1.60 -4.17
N PRO A 103 -0.51 1.30 -5.41
CA PRO A 103 -1.31 1.71 -6.55
C PRO A 103 -2.70 1.10 -6.36
N GLY A 104 -3.72 1.97 -6.35
CA GLY A 104 -5.12 1.56 -6.19
C GLY A 104 -5.54 0.58 -7.28
N GLU A 105 -6.70 -0.06 -7.10
CA GLU A 105 -7.30 -0.95 -8.11
C GLU A 105 -7.32 -0.26 -9.47
N VAL A 106 -6.68 -0.87 -10.48
CA VAL A 106 -6.58 -0.29 -11.82
C VAL A 106 -7.89 -0.48 -12.55
N ALA A 107 -8.83 0.44 -12.35
CA ALA A 107 -10.06 0.52 -13.13
C ALA A 107 -9.81 1.32 -14.41
N ILE A 108 -9.82 0.66 -15.57
CA ILE A 108 -9.72 1.33 -16.88
C ILE A 108 -11.12 1.51 -17.45
N ASP A 109 -11.58 2.76 -17.55
CA ASP A 109 -12.77 3.08 -18.32
C ASP A 109 -12.44 2.97 -19.82
N PRO A 110 -13.21 2.20 -20.60
CA PRO A 110 -13.04 2.13 -22.06
C PRO A 110 -13.09 3.51 -22.76
N GLY A 111 -13.75 4.51 -22.16
CA GLY A 111 -13.84 5.89 -22.65
C GLY A 111 -12.51 6.65 -22.58
N ASP A 112 -11.65 6.29 -21.61
CA ASP A 112 -10.33 6.93 -21.41
C ASP A 112 -9.23 6.30 -22.25
N VAL A 113 -9.54 5.23 -23.02
CA VAL A 113 -8.57 4.53 -23.86
C VAL A 113 -8.56 5.12 -25.28
N GLU A 114 -7.43 5.71 -25.66
CA GLU A 114 -7.19 6.14 -27.04
C GLU A 114 -6.98 4.92 -27.95
N MET A 115 -7.92 4.69 -28.87
CA MET A 115 -7.85 3.56 -29.82
C MET A 115 -7.69 4.05 -31.24
N THR A 116 -6.55 3.74 -31.86
CA THR A 116 -6.23 4.09 -33.24
C THR A 116 -6.17 2.83 -34.12
N ALA A 117 -6.93 2.86 -35.25
CA ALA A 117 -6.83 1.83 -36.27
C ALA A 117 -5.53 2.02 -37.07
N ILE A 118 -4.73 0.99 -37.17
CA ILE A 118 -3.47 0.98 -37.91
C ILE A 118 -3.45 -0.14 -38.95
N ARG A 119 -2.63 0.03 -39.98
CA ARG A 119 -2.41 -1.02 -40.96
C ARG A 119 -1.64 -2.17 -40.35
N ALA A 120 -2.11 -3.39 -40.55
CA ALA A 120 -1.38 -4.59 -40.11
C ALA A 120 -0.14 -4.74 -40.98
N GLY A 121 1.02 -4.27 -40.52
CA GLY A 121 2.31 -4.50 -41.19
C GLY A 121 2.73 -5.95 -41.04
N GLY A 122 3.24 -6.57 -42.11
CA GLY A 122 3.77 -7.95 -42.12
C GLY A 122 3.91 -8.49 -43.56
N PRO A 123 4.64 -9.58 -43.78
CA PRO A 123 4.71 -10.26 -45.07
C PRO A 123 3.33 -10.88 -45.39
N GLY A 124 2.50 -10.15 -46.11
CA GLY A 124 1.14 -10.55 -46.49
C GLY A 124 0.72 -9.90 -47.80
N GLY A 125 -0.17 -10.56 -48.53
CA GLY A 125 -0.63 -10.15 -49.86
C GLY A 125 -1.39 -8.81 -49.85
N GLN A 126 -1.79 -8.38 -51.06
CA GLN A 126 -2.42 -7.06 -51.35
C GLN A 126 -3.63 -6.71 -50.46
N HIS A 127 -4.32 -7.72 -49.90
CA HIS A 127 -5.49 -7.52 -49.02
C HIS A 127 -5.11 -7.04 -47.60
N GLN A 128 -3.98 -7.52 -47.08
CA GLN A 128 -3.49 -7.17 -45.75
C GLN A 128 -2.96 -5.72 -45.68
N ASN A 129 -2.44 -5.21 -46.80
CA ASN A 129 -1.92 -3.86 -46.91
C ASN A 129 -2.99 -2.78 -47.17
N LYS A 130 -4.25 -3.17 -47.46
CA LYS A 130 -5.35 -2.26 -47.75
C LYS A 130 -6.33 -2.11 -46.56
N THR A 131 -6.37 -3.03 -45.59
CA THR A 131 -7.30 -2.99 -44.48
C THR A 131 -6.62 -2.61 -43.17
N SER A 132 -7.14 -1.54 -42.52
CA SER A 132 -6.65 -1.10 -41.20
C SER A 132 -7.38 -1.86 -40.10
N SER A 133 -7.18 -3.20 -40.00
CA SER A 133 -7.82 -4.04 -38.99
C SER A 133 -7.07 -4.08 -37.67
N ALA A 134 -5.79 -3.72 -37.64
CA ALA A 134 -5.02 -3.67 -36.40
C ALA A 134 -5.39 -2.45 -35.54
N ILE A 135 -5.39 -2.65 -34.23
CA ILE A 135 -5.70 -1.60 -33.26
C ILE A 135 -4.47 -1.34 -32.38
N ARG A 136 -4.14 -0.05 -32.22
CA ARG A 136 -3.25 0.44 -31.18
C ARG A 136 -4.14 1.07 -30.12
N ALA A 137 -4.06 0.55 -28.89
CA ALA A 137 -4.71 1.15 -27.73
C ALA A 137 -3.66 1.77 -26.81
N ARG A 138 -3.94 2.95 -26.28
CA ARG A 138 -3.12 3.66 -25.29
C ARG A 138 -4.00 4.12 -24.16
N TRP A 139 -3.45 4.06 -22.97
CA TRP A 139 -4.08 4.59 -21.76
C TRP A 139 -3.00 5.14 -20.82
N THR A 140 -3.30 6.23 -20.16
CA THR A 140 -2.42 6.82 -19.13
C THR A 140 -3.16 6.79 -17.82
N SER A 141 -2.55 6.18 -16.81
CA SER A 141 -3.13 6.11 -15.47
C SER A 141 -3.19 7.48 -14.80
N PRO A 142 -4.04 7.68 -13.77
CA PRO A 142 -4.08 8.92 -13.00
C PRO A 142 -2.74 9.32 -12.39
N GLU A 143 -1.86 8.35 -12.13
CA GLU A 143 -0.50 8.54 -11.60
C GLU A 143 0.52 8.91 -12.71
N GLY A 144 0.08 9.00 -13.97
CA GLY A 144 0.91 9.38 -15.10
C GLY A 144 1.68 8.24 -15.78
N ARG A 145 1.41 6.96 -15.44
CA ARG A 145 1.99 5.80 -16.15
C ARG A 145 1.27 5.57 -17.46
N SER A 146 2.04 5.40 -18.55
CA SER A 146 1.47 5.19 -19.89
C SER A 146 1.61 3.75 -20.34
N TYR A 147 0.50 3.16 -20.79
CA TYR A 147 0.40 1.80 -21.30
C TYR A 147 0.01 1.82 -22.76
N ALA A 148 0.57 0.93 -23.57
CA ALA A 148 0.24 0.80 -24.97
C ALA A 148 0.30 -0.65 -25.44
N VAL A 149 -0.71 -1.05 -26.21
CA VAL A 149 -0.76 -2.38 -26.84
C VAL A 149 -1.12 -2.26 -28.31
N VAL A 150 -0.67 -3.21 -29.11
CA VAL A 150 -1.02 -3.34 -30.53
C VAL A 150 -1.57 -4.73 -30.77
N VAL A 151 -2.80 -4.83 -31.28
CA VAL A 151 -3.49 -6.08 -31.56
C VAL A 151 -3.75 -6.23 -33.06
N ARG A 152 -3.38 -7.38 -33.62
CA ARG A 152 -3.51 -7.72 -35.04
C ARG A 152 -4.12 -9.12 -35.24
N ASP A 153 -4.62 -9.76 -34.17
CA ASP A 153 -4.90 -11.18 -34.08
C ASP A 153 -6.11 -11.59 -34.93
N GLN A 154 -7.06 -10.67 -35.09
CA GLN A 154 -8.31 -10.95 -35.76
C GLN A 154 -8.45 -10.12 -37.06
N ARG A 155 -9.25 -10.66 -38.00
CA ARG A 155 -9.59 -9.93 -39.24
C ARG A 155 -10.59 -8.79 -38.97
N SER A 156 -11.36 -8.88 -37.88
CA SER A 156 -12.32 -7.90 -37.45
C SER A 156 -11.69 -6.80 -36.60
N GLN A 157 -11.79 -5.57 -37.01
CA GLN A 157 -11.37 -4.40 -36.25
C GLN A 157 -12.07 -4.31 -34.89
N HIS A 158 -13.37 -4.67 -34.84
CA HIS A 158 -14.15 -4.67 -33.60
C HIS A 158 -13.64 -5.70 -32.59
N GLN A 159 -13.30 -6.90 -33.05
CA GLN A 159 -12.71 -7.93 -32.18
C GLN A 159 -11.32 -7.51 -31.68
N ASN A 160 -10.49 -6.90 -32.53
CA ASN A 160 -9.19 -6.39 -32.13
C ASN A 160 -9.29 -5.26 -31.10
N ARG A 161 -10.33 -4.41 -31.14
CA ARG A 161 -10.60 -3.40 -30.11
C ARG A 161 -10.89 -4.05 -28.75
N LYS A 162 -11.73 -5.08 -28.72
CA LYS A 162 -12.06 -5.79 -27.49
C LYS A 162 -10.83 -6.44 -26.87
N ILE A 163 -10.05 -7.14 -27.69
CA ILE A 163 -8.80 -7.78 -27.26
C ILE A 163 -7.77 -6.74 -26.78
N ALA A 164 -7.67 -5.60 -27.45
CA ALA A 164 -6.76 -4.53 -27.05
C ALA A 164 -7.09 -3.97 -25.67
N LEU A 165 -8.37 -3.79 -25.34
CA LEU A 165 -8.80 -3.36 -24.03
C LEU A 165 -8.50 -4.41 -22.96
N GLU A 166 -8.75 -5.68 -23.22
CA GLU A 166 -8.45 -6.78 -22.31
C GLU A 166 -6.94 -6.88 -22.01
N ARG A 167 -6.10 -6.78 -23.06
CA ARG A 167 -4.63 -6.80 -22.90
C ARG A 167 -4.11 -5.58 -22.15
N LEU A 168 -4.70 -4.42 -22.39
CA LEU A 168 -4.32 -3.19 -21.71
C LEU A 168 -4.63 -3.29 -20.21
N LYS A 169 -5.81 -3.82 -19.84
CA LYS A 169 -6.20 -4.09 -18.46
C LYS A 169 -5.25 -5.09 -17.78
N ALA A 170 -4.92 -6.19 -18.48
CA ALA A 170 -4.00 -7.20 -17.97
C ALA A 170 -2.58 -6.64 -17.72
N LEU A 171 -2.09 -5.78 -18.63
CA LEU A 171 -0.78 -5.14 -18.49
C LEU A 171 -0.74 -4.20 -17.28
N ALA A 172 -1.75 -3.33 -17.16
CA ALA A 172 -1.84 -2.39 -16.05
C ALA A 172 -2.02 -3.10 -14.69
N PHE A 173 -2.80 -4.19 -14.65
CA PHE A 173 -2.97 -5.03 -13.46
C PHE A 173 -1.65 -5.72 -13.06
N SER A 174 -0.90 -6.27 -14.04
CA SER A 174 0.40 -6.89 -13.77
C SER A 174 1.40 -5.91 -13.16
N ASP A 175 1.46 -4.68 -13.69
CA ASP A 175 2.32 -3.63 -13.12
C ASP A 175 1.92 -3.23 -11.70
N ALA A 176 0.63 -3.14 -11.42
CA ALA A 176 0.12 -2.84 -10.09
C ALA A 176 0.45 -3.97 -9.10
N GLU A 177 0.32 -5.23 -9.51
CA GLU A 177 0.66 -6.38 -8.68
C GLU A 177 2.16 -6.47 -8.39
N GLU A 178 3.02 -6.15 -9.37
CA GLU A 178 4.47 -6.08 -9.17
C GLU A 178 4.84 -4.96 -8.17
N ALA A 179 4.23 -3.79 -8.29
CA ALA A 179 4.42 -2.69 -7.35
C ALA A 179 3.98 -3.07 -5.92
N ALA A 180 2.80 -3.70 -5.76
CA ALA A 180 2.30 -4.19 -4.48
C ALA A 180 3.21 -5.29 -3.88
N SER A 181 3.78 -6.16 -4.71
CA SER A 181 4.76 -7.17 -4.29
C SER A 181 6.05 -6.53 -3.77
N THR A 182 6.55 -5.51 -4.45
CA THR A 182 7.74 -4.75 -4.05
C THR A 182 7.49 -4.07 -2.70
N GLN A 183 6.36 -3.40 -2.53
CA GLN A 183 6.00 -2.74 -1.28
C GLN A 183 5.88 -3.72 -0.11
N ARG A 184 5.29 -4.90 -0.32
CA ARG A 184 5.27 -5.98 0.69
C ARG A 184 6.68 -6.44 1.07
N GLY A 185 7.61 -6.45 0.12
CA GLY A 185 9.03 -6.71 0.35
C GLY A 185 9.69 -5.65 1.21
N GLU A 186 9.45 -4.38 0.90
CA GLU A 186 9.94 -3.21 1.66
C GLU A 186 9.39 -3.19 3.09
N ALA A 187 8.08 -3.39 3.27
CA ALA A 187 7.47 -3.48 4.59
C ALA A 187 8.10 -4.60 5.45
N ARG A 188 8.42 -5.75 4.84
CA ARG A 188 9.13 -6.84 5.52
C ARG A 188 10.55 -6.43 5.88
N HIS A 189 11.25 -5.72 5.02
CA HIS A 189 12.59 -5.21 5.28
C HIS A 189 12.59 -4.19 6.43
N LEU A 190 11.68 -3.21 6.40
CA LEU A 190 11.48 -2.22 7.46
C LEU A 190 11.15 -2.86 8.80
N HIS A 191 10.35 -3.94 8.81
CA HIS A 191 10.06 -4.70 10.04
C HIS A 191 11.34 -5.18 10.76
N HIS A 192 12.40 -5.52 10.03
CA HIS A 192 13.67 -5.96 10.59
C HIS A 192 14.62 -4.82 10.96
N GLN A 193 14.39 -3.60 10.46
CA GLN A 193 15.24 -2.42 10.67
C GLN A 193 14.90 -1.57 11.90
N LEU A 194 14.00 -2.04 12.76
CA LEU A 194 13.56 -1.28 13.94
C LEU A 194 14.73 -0.72 14.76
N GLU A 195 14.77 0.60 14.91
CA GLU A 195 15.73 1.32 15.73
C GLU A 195 15.36 1.26 17.22
N ARG A 196 16.38 1.17 18.08
CA ARG A 196 16.21 1.19 19.53
C ARG A 196 16.96 2.36 20.13
N GLY A 197 16.32 3.52 20.10
CA GLY A 197 16.91 4.78 20.58
C GLY A 197 16.14 5.98 20.02
N ASN A 198 16.45 7.17 20.47
CA ASN A 198 15.85 8.44 20.00
C ASN A 198 14.33 8.37 19.75
N PRO A 199 13.52 8.02 20.76
CA PRO A 199 12.09 7.88 20.55
C PRO A 199 11.47 9.23 20.15
N SER A 200 10.65 9.24 19.12
CA SER A 200 9.82 10.38 18.73
C SER A 200 8.69 10.61 19.72
N ARG A 201 8.16 9.54 20.31
CA ARG A 201 7.11 9.57 21.34
C ARG A 201 7.42 8.58 22.46
N THR A 202 7.09 8.95 23.69
CA THR A 202 7.23 8.11 24.87
C THR A 202 5.90 7.96 25.58
N PHE A 203 5.58 6.71 25.97
CA PHE A 203 4.40 6.39 26.73
C PHE A 203 4.79 5.62 28.00
N SER A 204 4.00 5.72 29.07
CA SER A 204 4.29 5.15 30.39
C SER A 204 3.10 4.39 30.96
N GLY A 205 3.43 3.41 31.82
CA GLY A 205 2.44 2.65 32.57
C GLY A 205 1.67 1.61 31.75
N PRO A 206 0.84 0.80 32.41
CA PRO A 206 0.08 -0.27 31.77
C PRO A 206 -1.03 0.26 30.86
N THR A 207 -1.49 1.50 31.03
CA THR A 207 -2.53 2.15 30.24
C THR A 207 -1.98 3.00 29.12
N PHE A 208 -0.68 2.91 28.79
CA PHE A 208 -0.04 3.58 27.65
C PHE A 208 -0.30 5.08 27.60
N GLN A 209 -0.08 5.80 28.73
CA GLN A 209 -0.25 7.24 28.82
C GLN A 209 0.97 7.99 28.28
N PRO A 210 0.78 9.15 27.60
CA PRO A 210 1.89 10.01 27.22
C PRO A 210 2.78 10.35 28.41
N ALA A 211 4.11 10.37 28.22
CA ALA A 211 5.10 10.59 29.29
C ALA A 211 5.82 11.92 29.12
#